data_d77e8672df88d9c9c830690392917fb4
#
_entry.id   d77e8672df88d9c9c830690392917fb4
#
_cell.length_a   1.000
_cell.length_b   1.000
_cell.length_c   1.000
_cell.angle_alpha   90.00
_cell.angle_beta   90.00
_cell.angle_gamma   90.00
#
_symmetry.space_group_name_H-M   'P 1'
#
loop_
_entity.id
_entity.type
_entity.pdbx_description
1 polymer ?
#
loop_
_entity_poly.entity_id
_entity_poly.type
_entity_poly.pdbx_seq_one_letter_code
_entity_poly.pdbx_strand_id
1 'polypeptide(L)'
;MHEMSYVLMAIEQLETIVLENHLQKLYSVTLDIGESSGVEEDYFRICWNAATKDTDWKNVTLKIHMVPSIGRCLSCGKEFEIKKNNYTCPLCGKSNQYVPISGKDLEIAEIEGS
;
A
#
# COMPACT_ATOMS: atom_id res chain seq x y z
N MET A 1 5.74 -8.66 -11.36
CA MET A 1 5.01 -7.91 -10.39
C MET A 1 3.60 -8.42 -10.27
N HIS A 2 3.03 -8.26 -9.14
CA HIS A 2 1.81 -8.97 -8.79
C HIS A 2 0.69 -8.05 -8.35
N GLU A 3 0.51 -6.94 -9.11
CA GLU A 3 -0.52 -5.95 -8.78
C GLU A 3 -1.91 -6.55 -8.69
N MET A 4 -2.26 -7.44 -9.62
CA MET A 4 -3.58 -8.08 -9.56
C MET A 4 -3.74 -8.92 -8.29
N SER A 5 -2.70 -9.58 -7.81
CA SER A 5 -2.75 -10.34 -6.57
C SER A 5 -3.02 -9.41 -5.38
N TYR A 6 -2.39 -8.24 -5.34
CA TYR A 6 -2.64 -7.25 -4.30
C TYR A 6 -4.04 -6.68 -4.39
N VAL A 7 -4.55 -6.45 -5.61
CA VAL A 7 -5.93 -5.99 -5.82
C VAL A 7 -6.92 -7.01 -5.28
N LEU A 8 -6.76 -8.29 -5.63
CA LEU A 8 -7.67 -9.33 -5.18
C LEU A 8 -7.63 -9.50 -3.66
N MET A 9 -6.45 -9.38 -3.06
CA MET A 9 -6.30 -9.44 -1.62
C MET A 9 -7.02 -8.25 -0.94
N ALA A 10 -6.88 -7.05 -1.49
CA ALA A 10 -7.56 -5.88 -0.97
C ALA A 10 -9.08 -6.01 -1.08
N ILE A 11 -9.57 -6.52 -2.21
CA ILE A 11 -11.00 -6.75 -2.40
C ILE A 11 -11.54 -7.75 -1.39
N GLU A 12 -10.81 -8.84 -1.15
CA GLU A 12 -11.21 -9.85 -0.17
C GLU A 12 -11.30 -9.24 1.24
N GLN A 13 -10.33 -8.44 1.64
CA GLN A 13 -10.37 -7.76 2.93
C GLN A 13 -11.52 -6.76 3.01
N LEU A 14 -11.78 -6.02 1.93
CA LEU A 14 -12.90 -5.08 1.88
C LEU A 14 -14.24 -5.78 1.98
N GLU A 15 -14.40 -6.93 1.35
CA GLU A 15 -15.64 -7.70 1.45
C GLU A 15 -15.90 -8.10 2.91
N THR A 16 -14.86 -8.50 3.63
CA THR A 16 -14.98 -8.83 5.06
C THR A 16 -15.38 -7.61 5.88
N ILE A 17 -14.74 -6.46 5.64
CA ILE A 17 -15.04 -5.23 6.37
C ILE A 17 -16.46 -4.76 6.11
N VAL A 18 -16.89 -4.79 4.86
CA VAL A 18 -18.24 -4.40 4.47
C VAL A 18 -19.28 -5.29 5.15
N LEU A 19 -19.02 -6.58 5.17
CA LEU A 19 -19.93 -7.55 5.80
C LEU A 19 -19.99 -7.36 7.32
N GLU A 20 -18.85 -7.23 7.96
CA GLU A 20 -18.78 -7.08 9.42
C GLU A 20 -19.43 -5.79 9.91
N ASN A 21 -19.39 -4.74 9.12
CA ASN A 21 -19.95 -3.44 9.47
C ASN A 21 -21.36 -3.21 8.90
N HIS A 22 -21.93 -4.22 8.27
CA HIS A 22 -23.28 -4.16 7.69
C HIS A 22 -23.45 -3.03 6.69
N LEU A 23 -22.40 -2.72 5.91
CA LEU A 23 -22.45 -1.66 4.92
C LEU A 23 -23.22 -2.14 3.69
N GLN A 24 -24.14 -1.31 3.21
CA GLN A 24 -24.88 -1.61 1.99
C GLN A 24 -24.25 -0.94 0.78
N LYS A 25 -23.45 0.11 0.99
CA LYS A 25 -22.82 0.86 -0.07
C LYS A 25 -21.43 1.31 0.34
N LEU A 26 -20.47 1.17 -0.58
CA LEU A 26 -19.10 1.60 -0.40
C LEU A 26 -18.85 2.77 -1.34
N TYR A 27 -18.40 3.90 -0.80
CA TYR A 27 -18.16 5.12 -1.58
C TYR A 27 -16.70 5.31 -1.94
N SER A 28 -15.82 5.13 -0.97
CA SER A 28 -14.39 5.31 -1.20
C SER A 28 -13.57 4.37 -0.35
N VAL A 29 -12.37 4.08 -0.86
CA VAL A 29 -11.37 3.27 -0.19
C VAL A 29 -10.04 4.00 -0.30
N THR A 30 -9.35 4.12 0.82
CA THR A 30 -7.98 4.64 0.84
C THR A 30 -7.03 3.50 1.18
N LEU A 31 -6.05 3.28 0.31
CA LEU A 31 -5.02 2.27 0.52
C LEU A 31 -3.68 2.93 0.78
N ASP A 32 -2.98 2.44 1.79
CA ASP A 32 -1.59 2.78 2.01
C ASP A 32 -0.75 1.69 1.34
N ILE A 33 0.03 2.07 0.33
CA ILE A 33 0.88 1.14 -0.41
C ILE A 33 2.32 1.50 -0.14
N GLY A 34 3.07 0.55 0.42
CA GLY A 34 4.47 0.79 0.74
C GLY A 34 5.33 0.97 -0.51
N GLU A 35 6.21 1.95 -0.45
CA GLU A 35 7.14 2.25 -1.53
C GLU A 35 8.00 1.05 -1.91
N SER A 36 8.31 0.20 -0.95
CA SER A 36 9.11 -1.01 -1.16
C SER A 36 8.30 -2.28 -1.40
N SER A 37 6.97 -2.16 -1.54
CA SER A 37 6.11 -3.32 -1.83
C SER A 37 6.33 -3.89 -3.23
N GLY A 38 6.89 -3.08 -4.13
CA GLY A 38 7.03 -3.45 -5.52
C GLY A 38 5.78 -3.16 -6.36
N VAL A 39 4.74 -2.61 -5.76
CA VAL A 39 3.50 -2.27 -6.46
C VAL A 39 3.68 -0.94 -7.19
N GLU A 40 3.31 -0.93 -8.47
CA GLU A 40 3.32 0.29 -9.28
C GLU A 40 1.90 0.86 -9.28
N GLU A 41 1.76 2.12 -8.87
CA GLU A 41 0.45 2.72 -8.61
C GLU A 41 -0.49 2.72 -9.82
N ASP A 42 0.01 3.16 -10.98
CA ASP A 42 -0.85 3.28 -12.15
C ASP A 42 -1.36 1.92 -12.62
N TYR A 43 -0.48 0.93 -12.59
CA TYR A 43 -0.88 -0.42 -12.97
C TYR A 43 -1.82 -1.04 -11.94
N PHE A 44 -1.63 -0.74 -10.66
CA PHE A 44 -2.56 -1.16 -9.62
C PHE A 44 -3.97 -0.62 -9.90
N ARG A 45 -4.08 0.66 -10.28
CA ARG A 45 -5.37 1.26 -10.63
C ARG A 45 -6.03 0.59 -11.83
N ILE A 46 -5.24 0.23 -12.83
CA ILE A 46 -5.74 -0.50 -14.01
C ILE A 46 -6.30 -1.85 -13.57
N CYS A 47 -5.58 -2.58 -12.73
CA CYS A 47 -6.03 -3.87 -12.22
C CYS A 47 -7.28 -3.74 -11.34
N TRP A 48 -7.34 -2.71 -10.50
CA TRP A 48 -8.51 -2.43 -9.67
C TRP A 48 -9.74 -2.17 -10.53
N ASN A 49 -9.60 -1.33 -11.55
CA ASN A 49 -10.70 -1.02 -12.45
C ASN A 49 -11.19 -2.27 -13.19
N ALA A 50 -10.26 -3.10 -13.63
CA ALA A 50 -10.60 -4.34 -14.32
C ALA A 50 -11.34 -5.31 -13.38
N ALA A 51 -10.91 -5.40 -12.13
CA ALA A 51 -11.50 -6.31 -11.15
C ALA A 51 -12.88 -5.85 -10.66
N THR A 52 -13.16 -4.55 -10.69
CA THR A 52 -14.39 -3.99 -10.10
C THR A 52 -15.43 -3.55 -11.13
N LYS A 53 -15.09 -3.48 -12.42
CA LYS A 53 -15.95 -2.88 -13.45
C LYS A 53 -17.33 -3.53 -13.57
N ASP A 54 -17.45 -4.80 -13.29
CA ASP A 54 -18.71 -5.54 -13.39
C ASP A 54 -19.30 -5.86 -12.01
N THR A 55 -18.90 -5.12 -10.99
CA THR A 55 -19.35 -5.31 -9.62
C THR A 55 -20.05 -4.06 -9.10
N ASP A 56 -20.61 -4.17 -7.90
CA ASP A 56 -21.23 -3.02 -7.22
C ASP A 56 -20.21 -1.93 -6.86
N TRP A 57 -18.93 -2.23 -6.95
CA TRP A 57 -17.85 -1.30 -6.58
C TRP A 57 -17.25 -0.57 -7.77
N LYS A 58 -17.84 -0.66 -8.95
CA LYS A 58 -17.31 -0.01 -10.16
C LYS A 58 -17.17 1.51 -10.02
N ASN A 59 -17.98 2.13 -9.16
CA ASN A 59 -17.95 3.58 -8.95
C ASN A 59 -17.29 4.00 -7.64
N VAL A 60 -16.66 3.06 -6.93
CA VAL A 60 -15.92 3.38 -5.71
C VAL A 60 -14.71 4.23 -6.04
N THR A 61 -14.51 5.30 -5.30
CA THR A 61 -13.33 6.14 -5.44
C THR A 61 -12.14 5.45 -4.76
N LEU A 62 -11.11 5.15 -5.53
CA LEU A 62 -9.88 4.56 -5.00
C LEU A 62 -8.85 5.66 -4.78
N LYS A 63 -8.48 5.85 -3.52
CA LYS A 63 -7.43 6.77 -3.11
C LYS A 63 -6.21 5.96 -2.72
N ILE A 64 -5.05 6.32 -3.25
CA ILE A 64 -3.79 5.63 -2.95
C ILE A 64 -2.81 6.61 -2.34
N HIS A 65 -2.26 6.23 -1.20
CA HIS A 65 -1.19 6.94 -0.54
C HIS A 65 0.06 6.07 -0.56
N MET A 66 1.10 6.53 -1.27
CA MET A 66 2.37 5.81 -1.31
C MET A 66 3.15 6.12 -0.04
N VAL A 67 3.38 5.10 0.78
CA VAL A 67 4.05 5.24 2.06
C VAL A 67 5.56 5.09 1.88
N PRO A 68 6.37 6.07 2.31
CA PRO A 68 7.82 5.96 2.19
C PRO A 68 8.35 4.74 2.92
N SER A 69 9.36 4.09 2.34
CA SER A 69 10.01 2.96 2.99
C SER A 69 11.05 3.47 3.98
N ILE A 70 10.98 2.95 5.22
CA ILE A 70 11.91 3.29 6.28
C ILE A 70 12.76 2.07 6.59
N GLY A 71 14.06 2.28 6.73
CA GLY A 71 14.99 1.25 7.13
C GLY A 71 15.72 1.62 8.40
N ARG A 72 16.21 0.61 9.10
CA ARG A 72 17.08 0.81 10.26
C ARG A 72 18.49 0.38 9.88
N CYS A 73 19.45 1.28 10.02
CA CYS A 73 20.85 0.97 9.72
C CYS A 73 21.38 -0.12 10.64
N LEU A 74 21.94 -1.16 10.04
CA LEU A 74 22.52 -2.29 10.79
C LEU A 74 23.78 -1.88 11.56
N SER A 75 24.45 -0.81 11.10
CA SER A 75 25.70 -0.36 11.71
C SER A 75 25.49 0.58 12.87
N CYS A 76 24.63 1.61 12.71
CA CYS A 76 24.47 2.65 13.73
C CYS A 76 23.09 2.71 14.37
N GLY A 77 22.12 1.95 13.84
CA GLY A 77 20.76 1.90 14.40
C GLY A 77 19.86 3.05 13.97
N LYS A 78 20.34 4.00 13.16
CA LYS A 78 19.52 5.12 12.71
C LYS A 78 18.42 4.65 11.75
N GLU A 79 17.21 5.18 11.95
CA GLU A 79 16.11 4.99 10.99
C GLU A 79 16.15 6.09 9.94
N PHE A 80 15.95 5.72 8.68
CA PHE A 80 16.02 6.69 7.59
C PHE A 80 15.13 6.24 6.43
N GLU A 81 14.68 7.20 5.61
CA GLU A 81 13.94 6.91 4.39
C GLU A 81 14.91 6.32 3.37
N ILE A 82 14.64 5.08 2.95
CA ILE A 82 15.58 4.29 2.15
C ILE A 82 15.83 4.92 0.78
N LYS A 83 14.78 5.15 0.00
CA LYS A 83 14.95 5.67 -1.37
C LYS A 83 15.39 7.12 -1.38
N LYS A 84 14.86 7.93 -0.47
CA LYS A 84 15.21 9.34 -0.38
C LYS A 84 16.70 9.53 -0.10
N ASN A 85 17.30 8.61 0.63
CA ASN A 85 18.73 8.68 0.99
C ASN A 85 19.59 7.77 0.11
N ASN A 86 19.05 7.34 -1.04
CA ASN A 86 19.77 6.52 -2.01
C ASN A 86 20.36 5.26 -1.41
N TYR A 87 19.56 4.60 -0.54
CA TYR A 87 19.91 3.33 0.12
C TYR A 87 21.13 3.45 1.04
N THR A 88 21.45 4.68 1.46
CA THR A 88 22.63 4.98 2.26
C THR A 88 22.21 5.66 3.56
N CYS A 89 22.72 5.17 4.70
CA CYS A 89 22.44 5.79 5.98
C CYS A 89 23.03 7.22 6.02
N PRO A 90 22.21 8.26 6.27
CA PRO A 90 22.70 9.63 6.28
C PRO A 90 23.57 9.95 7.48
N LEU A 91 23.55 9.11 8.52
CA LEU A 91 24.38 9.35 9.72
C LEU A 91 25.75 8.74 9.60
N CYS A 92 25.85 7.46 9.21
CA CYS A 92 27.15 6.77 9.18
C CYS A 92 27.70 6.55 7.77
N GLY A 93 26.90 6.81 6.74
CA GLY A 93 27.34 6.74 5.33
C GLY A 93 27.44 5.34 4.75
N LYS A 94 27.02 4.31 5.46
CA LYS A 94 27.08 2.94 4.93
C LYS A 94 25.89 2.68 4.00
N SER A 95 26.18 2.10 2.84
CA SER A 95 25.20 1.82 1.81
C SER A 95 24.70 0.38 1.91
N ASN A 96 23.40 0.16 1.65
CA ASN A 96 22.76 -1.16 1.59
C ASN A 96 22.92 -1.98 2.88
N GLN A 97 23.12 -1.32 4.02
CA GLN A 97 23.31 -1.95 5.31
C GLN A 97 22.12 -1.60 6.23
N TYR A 98 20.93 -2.08 5.86
CA TYR A 98 19.73 -1.75 6.61
C TYR A 98 18.72 -2.90 6.61
N VAL A 99 17.78 -2.85 7.57
CA VAL A 99 16.61 -3.74 7.61
C VAL A 99 15.38 -2.88 7.35
N PRO A 100 14.55 -3.22 6.37
CA PRO A 100 13.29 -2.49 6.17
C PRO A 100 12.36 -2.69 7.36
N ILE A 101 11.80 -1.59 7.90
CA ILE A 101 10.88 -1.66 9.04
C ILE A 101 9.48 -1.16 8.71
N SER A 102 9.31 -0.37 7.64
CA SER A 102 7.99 0.07 7.21
C SER A 102 7.99 0.40 5.72
N GLY A 103 6.80 0.63 5.17
CA GLY A 103 6.66 0.98 3.75
C GLY A 103 6.85 -0.19 2.81
N LYS A 104 6.62 -1.41 3.27
CA LYS A 104 6.81 -2.63 2.47
C LYS A 104 5.52 -3.39 2.20
N ASP A 105 4.41 -2.98 2.79
CA ASP A 105 3.13 -3.68 2.71
C ASP A 105 2.04 -2.81 2.08
N LEU A 106 0.91 -3.44 1.79
CA LEU A 106 -0.30 -2.75 1.38
C LEU A 106 -1.33 -2.89 2.49
N GLU A 107 -1.95 -1.78 2.90
CA GLU A 107 -2.95 -1.77 3.96
C GLU A 107 -4.14 -0.92 3.58
N ILE A 108 -5.33 -1.32 4.05
CA ILE A 108 -6.52 -0.49 3.93
C ILE A 108 -6.47 0.54 5.06
N ALA A 109 -6.31 1.81 4.69
CA ALA A 109 -6.19 2.89 5.67
C ALA A 109 -7.54 3.43 6.11
N GLU A 110 -8.48 3.55 5.17
CA GLU A 110 -9.76 4.17 5.44
C GLU A 110 -10.80 3.73 4.42
N ILE A 111 -12.05 3.63 4.85
CA ILE A 111 -13.17 3.42 3.94
C ILE A 111 -14.31 4.39 4.29
N GLU A 112 -15.10 4.74 3.29
CA GLU A 112 -16.34 5.49 3.46
C GLU A 112 -17.47 4.66 2.85
N GLY A 113 -18.51 4.44 3.66
CA GLY A 113 -19.66 3.65 3.23
C GLY A 113 -20.86 3.90 4.12
N SER A 114 -21.98 3.30 3.76
CA SER A 114 -23.21 3.47 4.54
C SER A 114 -24.03 2.18 4.62
#